data_03a7e90e9f0a2bd62597c66da56b6278
#
_entry.id   03a7e90e9f0a2bd62597c66da56b6278
#
_cell.length_a   1.000
_cell.length_b   1.000
_cell.length_c   1.000
_cell.angle_alpha   90.00
_cell.angle_beta   90.00
_cell.angle_gamma   90.00
#
_symmetry.space_group_name_H-M   'P 1'
#
loop_
_entity.id
_entity.type
_entity.pdbx_description
1 polymer ?
#
loop_
_entity_poly.entity_id
_entity_poly.type
_entity_poly.pdbx_seq_one_letter_code
_entity_poly.pdbx_strand_id
1 'polypeptide(L)'
;MAWLLSQVPDNRRLITIEEGSREFDLVKRDENGNILNSVVHLLTRPSENPSLNINQDFLLERVLRKHPDVIGVGEMRSAAESLSAAESSRTGHTVCTTIHSNSCASTYRRMMTLAKRKYMMGDDVLMQIMVEAYPIIVFTKQLEDRSRKIMANIEGEGCEGERLIYRTLYSYNVLDNTVDADGRPLVVGRHKKVSEMSSSLQKRLLDNGISHKELDEFLEHDKEVLNGCRGFTSYASPSSPLDS
;
A
#
# COMPACT_ATOMS: atom_id res chain seq x y z
N MET A 1 1.27 -6.67 1.65
CA MET A 1 2.49 -5.88 1.34
C MET A 1 3.58 -6.74 0.73
N ALA A 2 3.93 -7.91 1.27
CA ALA A 2 5.02 -8.77 0.74
C ALA A 2 4.91 -9.01 -0.78
N TRP A 3 3.73 -9.41 -1.27
CA TRP A 3 3.52 -9.62 -2.71
C TRP A 3 3.80 -8.33 -3.52
N LEU A 4 3.37 -7.17 -3.05
CA LEU A 4 3.62 -5.90 -3.75
C LEU A 4 5.12 -5.58 -3.80
N LEU A 5 5.83 -5.76 -2.68
CA LEU A 5 7.29 -5.55 -2.63
C LEU A 5 8.06 -6.58 -3.47
N SER A 6 7.54 -7.81 -3.63
CA SER A 6 8.17 -8.81 -4.51
C SER A 6 8.09 -8.48 -6.00
N GLN A 7 7.21 -7.53 -6.40
CA GLN A 7 7.10 -7.04 -7.77
C GLN A 7 8.14 -5.95 -8.10
N VAL A 8 8.91 -5.47 -7.12
CA VAL A 8 9.98 -4.50 -7.38
C VAL A 8 10.99 -5.13 -8.35
N PRO A 9 11.34 -4.44 -9.45
CA PRO A 9 12.32 -4.94 -10.42
C PRO A 9 13.68 -5.25 -9.79
N ASP A 10 14.36 -6.28 -10.28
CA ASP A 10 15.61 -6.79 -9.69
C ASP A 10 16.77 -5.77 -9.76
N ASN A 11 16.72 -4.83 -10.71
CA ASN A 11 17.68 -3.73 -10.86
C ASN A 11 17.37 -2.53 -9.93
N ARG A 12 16.31 -2.58 -9.13
CA ARG A 12 15.96 -1.57 -8.13
C ARG A 12 16.38 -2.01 -6.74
N ARG A 13 16.88 -1.06 -5.95
CA ARG A 13 17.30 -1.32 -4.57
C ARG A 13 16.12 -1.18 -3.63
N LEU A 14 15.69 -2.30 -3.06
CA LEU A 14 14.63 -2.39 -2.05
C LEU A 14 15.25 -2.46 -0.66
N ILE A 15 14.83 -1.58 0.25
CA ILE A 15 15.19 -1.66 1.66
C ILE A 15 13.93 -1.77 2.49
N THR A 16 13.83 -2.81 3.34
CA THR A 16 12.72 -2.94 4.28
C THR A 16 13.13 -2.54 5.68
N ILE A 17 12.19 -1.98 6.44
CA ILE A 17 12.31 -1.69 7.86
C ILE A 17 11.18 -2.44 8.56
N GLU A 18 11.54 -3.39 9.41
CA GLU A 18 10.59 -4.31 10.05
C GLU A 18 10.75 -4.26 11.57
N GLU A 19 9.67 -4.53 12.30
CA GLU A 19 9.66 -4.39 13.75
C GLU A 19 9.97 -5.71 14.44
N GLY A 20 11.11 -5.78 15.12
CA GLY A 20 11.50 -6.90 15.99
C GLY A 20 11.86 -8.19 15.31
N SER A 21 11.16 -8.58 14.26
CA SER A 21 11.40 -9.82 13.50
C SER A 21 11.25 -9.60 11.99
N ARG A 22 11.91 -10.46 11.22
CA ARG A 22 11.81 -10.46 9.77
C ARG A 22 10.46 -11.03 9.35
N GLU A 23 9.64 -10.19 8.67
CA GLU A 23 8.33 -10.56 8.16
C GLU A 23 8.36 -10.85 6.66
N PHE A 24 9.32 -10.25 5.94
CA PHE A 24 9.41 -10.35 4.48
C PHE A 24 10.58 -11.24 4.07
N ASP A 25 10.30 -12.19 3.17
CA ASP A 25 11.32 -12.93 2.44
C ASP A 25 11.26 -12.51 0.96
N LEU A 26 12.11 -11.54 0.61
CA LEU A 26 12.08 -10.88 -0.69
C LEU A 26 13.36 -11.13 -1.51
N VAL A 27 14.29 -11.90 -0.97
CA VAL A 27 15.54 -12.22 -1.66
C VAL A 27 15.27 -13.27 -2.74
N LYS A 28 15.44 -12.90 -3.99
CA LYS A 28 15.34 -13.81 -5.15
C LYS A 28 16.68 -14.46 -5.41
N ARG A 29 16.66 -15.77 -5.71
CA ARG A 29 17.86 -16.55 -6.03
C ARG A 29 17.68 -17.33 -7.31
N ASP A 30 18.78 -17.55 -8.04
CA ASP A 30 18.83 -18.46 -9.17
C ASP A 30 18.93 -19.92 -8.71
N GLU A 31 18.95 -20.85 -9.67
CA GLU A 31 19.09 -22.30 -9.43
C GLU A 31 20.40 -22.67 -8.72
N ASN A 32 21.42 -21.83 -8.81
CA ASN A 32 22.73 -22.01 -8.17
C ASN A 32 22.81 -21.32 -6.79
N GLY A 33 21.72 -20.67 -6.34
CA GLY A 33 21.65 -19.95 -5.07
C GLY A 33 22.20 -18.51 -5.09
N ASN A 34 22.61 -17.98 -6.27
CA ASN A 34 23.08 -16.61 -6.38
C ASN A 34 21.92 -15.63 -6.22
N ILE A 35 22.19 -14.50 -5.57
CA ILE A 35 21.19 -13.45 -5.36
C ILE A 35 20.98 -12.67 -6.66
N LEU A 36 19.72 -12.54 -7.09
CA LEU A 36 19.34 -11.88 -8.33
C LEU A 36 18.94 -10.41 -8.13
N ASN A 37 18.49 -10.03 -6.92
CA ASN A 37 17.95 -8.69 -6.64
C ASN A 37 18.69 -7.98 -5.51
N SER A 38 18.57 -6.66 -5.44
CA SER A 38 19.19 -5.84 -4.39
C SER A 38 18.19 -5.57 -3.27
N VAL A 39 18.19 -6.44 -2.24
CA VAL A 39 17.29 -6.30 -1.08
C VAL A 39 18.09 -6.26 0.22
N VAL A 40 17.75 -5.30 1.09
CA VAL A 40 18.30 -5.17 2.43
C VAL A 40 17.16 -5.15 3.44
N HIS A 41 17.19 -6.06 4.42
CA HIS A 41 16.23 -6.10 5.52
C HIS A 41 16.85 -5.46 6.77
N LEU A 42 16.23 -4.44 7.29
CA LEU A 42 16.60 -3.77 8.54
C LEU A 42 15.56 -4.06 9.61
N LEU A 43 16.02 -4.41 10.79
CA LEU A 43 15.17 -4.70 11.93
C LEU A 43 15.34 -3.64 13.01
N THR A 44 14.24 -3.23 13.62
CA THR A 44 14.31 -2.44 14.84
C THR A 44 14.88 -3.29 15.97
N ARG A 45 15.57 -2.63 16.90
CA ARG A 45 16.13 -3.25 18.08
C ARG A 45 15.79 -2.40 19.29
N PRO A 46 14.67 -2.69 19.97
CA PRO A 46 14.31 -1.97 21.19
C PRO A 46 15.35 -2.24 22.30
N SER A 47 15.63 -1.21 23.10
CA SER A 47 16.52 -1.30 24.24
C SER A 47 15.99 -0.44 25.39
N GLU A 48 16.15 -0.92 26.63
CA GLU A 48 15.85 -0.13 27.83
C GLU A 48 16.80 1.08 27.95
N ASN A 49 18.01 0.99 27.41
CA ASN A 49 18.90 2.13 27.28
C ASN A 49 18.56 2.93 26.02
N PRO A 50 18.06 4.17 26.15
CA PRO A 50 17.65 4.99 24.99
C PRO A 50 18.76 5.22 23.96
N SER A 51 20.03 5.25 24.39
CA SER A 51 21.18 5.45 23.49
C SER A 51 21.47 4.26 22.59
N LEU A 52 20.94 3.08 22.93
CA LEU A 52 21.10 1.82 22.17
C LEU A 52 19.82 1.42 21.43
N ASN A 53 18.76 2.22 21.57
CA ASN A 53 17.47 1.94 20.95
C ASN A 53 17.50 2.25 19.45
N ILE A 54 17.31 1.24 18.62
CA ILE A 54 17.21 1.36 17.16
C ILE A 54 15.72 1.22 16.80
N ASN A 55 15.04 2.35 16.68
CA ASN A 55 13.64 2.41 16.28
C ASN A 55 13.49 2.64 14.76
N GLN A 56 12.25 2.61 14.25
CA GLN A 56 11.97 2.81 12.81
C GLN A 56 12.41 4.21 12.34
N ASP A 57 12.23 5.24 13.13
CA ASP A 57 12.59 6.62 12.81
C ASP A 57 14.11 6.74 12.58
N PHE A 58 14.91 6.18 13.50
CA PHE A 58 16.35 6.10 13.35
C PHE A 58 16.77 5.36 12.05
N LEU A 59 16.09 4.25 11.74
CA LEU A 59 16.38 3.48 10.53
C LEU A 59 15.98 4.23 9.27
N LEU A 60 14.83 4.93 9.25
CA LEU A 60 14.40 5.74 8.12
C LEU A 60 15.40 6.82 7.75
N GLU A 61 15.93 7.58 8.73
CA GLU A 61 16.97 8.57 8.48
C GLU A 61 18.24 7.96 7.85
N ARG A 62 18.60 6.74 8.26
CA ARG A 62 19.80 6.05 7.77
C ARG A 62 19.59 5.43 6.39
N VAL A 63 18.37 4.95 6.11
CA VAL A 63 18.03 4.33 4.83
C VAL A 63 18.18 5.32 3.68
N LEU A 64 17.79 6.58 3.85
CA LEU A 64 17.91 7.61 2.81
C LEU A 64 19.36 7.78 2.32
N ARG A 65 20.37 7.49 3.16
CA ARG A 65 21.80 7.54 2.81
C ARG A 65 22.31 6.26 2.15
N LYS A 66 21.45 5.26 1.95
CA LYS A 66 21.80 3.96 1.35
C LYS A 66 21.33 3.85 -0.10
N HIS A 67 20.89 4.94 -0.69
CA HIS A 67 20.39 5.03 -2.07
C HIS A 67 19.28 3.98 -2.37
N PRO A 68 18.18 3.95 -1.61
CA PRO A 68 17.06 3.07 -1.92
C PRO A 68 16.27 3.61 -3.11
N ASP A 69 15.81 2.73 -3.99
CA ASP A 69 14.75 3.06 -4.95
C ASP A 69 13.38 2.91 -4.30
N VAL A 70 13.23 1.87 -3.46
CA VAL A 70 11.99 1.55 -2.76
C VAL A 70 12.27 1.30 -1.28
N ILE A 71 11.46 1.89 -0.42
CA ILE A 71 11.49 1.68 1.04
C ILE A 71 10.19 1.00 1.46
N GLY A 72 10.30 -0.21 2.00
CA GLY A 72 9.19 -0.94 2.62
C GLY A 72 9.21 -0.73 4.14
N VAL A 73 8.22 -0.01 4.69
CA VAL A 73 8.07 0.14 6.14
C VAL A 73 6.99 -0.82 6.61
N GLY A 74 7.32 -1.74 7.51
CA GLY A 74 6.44 -2.83 7.94
C GLY A 74 5.08 -2.34 8.40
N GLU A 75 5.04 -1.45 9.37
CA GLU A 75 3.80 -0.84 9.86
C GLU A 75 4.06 0.56 10.43
N MET A 76 3.09 1.44 10.26
CA MET A 76 3.09 2.79 10.79
C MET A 76 2.23 2.84 12.07
N ARG A 77 2.87 3.03 13.23
CA ARG A 77 2.21 3.04 14.54
C ARG A 77 2.46 4.30 15.35
N SER A 78 3.53 5.03 15.06
CA SER A 78 3.97 6.21 15.82
C SER A 78 3.91 7.49 15.01
N ALA A 79 4.05 8.63 15.73
CA ALA A 79 4.10 9.94 15.11
C ALA A 79 5.33 10.12 14.21
N ALA A 80 6.47 9.66 14.69
CA ALA A 80 7.73 9.78 13.98
C ALA A 80 7.69 8.96 12.67
N GLU A 81 7.25 7.71 12.75
CA GLU A 81 7.09 6.83 11.58
C GLU A 81 6.16 7.45 10.54
N SER A 82 5.03 8.03 10.98
CA SER A 82 4.05 8.64 10.07
C SER A 82 4.67 9.80 9.28
N LEU A 83 5.37 10.72 9.93
CA LEU A 83 5.93 11.87 9.25
C LEU A 83 7.23 11.54 8.51
N SER A 84 8.15 10.78 9.11
CA SER A 84 9.44 10.46 8.48
C SER A 84 9.28 9.60 7.23
N ALA A 85 8.33 8.66 7.22
CA ALA A 85 8.03 7.89 6.03
C ALA A 85 7.37 8.74 4.93
N ALA A 86 6.46 9.67 5.30
CA ALA A 86 5.87 10.61 4.36
C ALA A 86 6.91 11.54 3.75
N GLU A 87 7.80 12.12 4.56
CA GLU A 87 8.91 12.96 4.07
C GLU A 87 9.86 12.18 3.15
N SER A 88 10.14 10.91 3.45
CA SER A 88 10.95 10.05 2.58
C SER A 88 10.32 9.91 1.19
N SER A 89 8.99 9.74 1.11
CA SER A 89 8.26 9.70 -0.16
C SER A 89 8.32 11.03 -0.92
N ARG A 90 8.20 12.16 -0.22
CA ARG A 90 8.24 13.49 -0.82
C ARG A 90 9.64 13.90 -1.32
N THR A 91 10.68 13.27 -0.81
CA THR A 91 12.08 13.49 -1.23
C THR A 91 12.51 12.60 -2.40
N GLY A 92 11.57 11.97 -3.08
CA GLY A 92 11.82 11.25 -4.35
C GLY A 92 11.97 9.73 -4.21
N HIS A 93 11.72 9.15 -3.02
CA HIS A 93 11.76 7.70 -2.82
C HIS A 93 10.36 7.10 -2.92
N THR A 94 10.25 5.90 -3.48
CA THR A 94 8.99 5.14 -3.41
C THR A 94 8.86 4.52 -2.03
N VAL A 95 7.82 4.88 -1.29
CA VAL A 95 7.56 4.33 0.05
C VAL A 95 6.29 3.49 0.04
N CYS A 96 6.38 2.28 0.57
CA CYS A 96 5.25 1.37 0.80
C CYS A 96 5.17 1.03 2.29
N THR A 97 4.00 1.18 2.90
CA THR A 97 3.79 0.88 4.32
C THR A 97 2.40 0.32 4.58
N THR A 98 2.18 -0.24 5.76
CA THR A 98 0.86 -0.63 6.24
C THR A 98 0.45 0.21 7.45
N ILE A 99 -0.85 0.35 7.64
CA ILE A 99 -1.43 1.05 8.79
C ILE A 99 -2.82 0.49 9.07
N HIS A 100 -3.17 0.31 10.33
CA HIS A 100 -4.53 -0.05 10.71
C HIS A 100 -5.49 1.13 10.58
N SER A 101 -6.55 0.95 9.80
CA SER A 101 -7.60 1.95 9.58
C SER A 101 -8.93 1.27 9.25
N ASN A 102 -10.03 2.04 9.28
CA ASN A 102 -11.38 1.53 9.01
C ASN A 102 -11.82 1.69 7.55
N SER A 103 -11.10 2.50 6.76
CA SER A 103 -11.36 2.72 5.33
C SER A 103 -10.18 3.42 4.68
N CYS A 104 -10.15 3.47 3.34
CA CYS A 104 -9.14 4.24 2.62
C CYS A 104 -9.09 5.72 3.05
N ALA A 105 -10.23 6.40 3.08
CA ALA A 105 -10.29 7.82 3.43
C ALA A 105 -9.89 8.09 4.89
N SER A 106 -10.26 7.19 5.82
CA SER A 106 -9.87 7.32 7.23
C SER A 106 -8.37 7.06 7.46
N THR A 107 -7.69 6.43 6.51
CA THR A 107 -6.24 6.20 6.57
C THR A 107 -5.47 7.50 6.63
N TYR A 108 -5.79 8.48 5.80
CA TYR A 108 -5.13 9.79 5.82
C TYR A 108 -5.32 10.50 7.16
N ARG A 109 -6.54 10.50 7.70
CA ARG A 109 -6.83 11.08 9.02
C ARG A 109 -6.07 10.33 10.13
N ARG A 110 -5.94 9.02 10.01
CA ARG A 110 -5.18 8.20 10.96
C ARG A 110 -3.71 8.58 10.96
N MET A 111 -3.07 8.71 9.78
CA MET A 111 -1.68 9.15 9.63
C MET A 111 -1.48 10.54 10.23
N MET A 112 -2.36 11.50 9.90
CA MET A 112 -2.34 12.84 10.47
C MET A 112 -2.46 12.82 12.01
N THR A 113 -3.41 12.04 12.54
CA THR A 113 -3.60 11.90 14.00
C THR A 113 -2.37 11.32 14.69
N LEU A 114 -1.67 10.38 14.05
CA LEU A 114 -0.40 9.86 14.56
C LEU A 114 0.67 10.96 14.60
N ALA A 115 0.85 11.69 13.49
CA ALA A 115 1.83 12.76 13.40
C ALA A 115 1.61 13.85 14.45
N LYS A 116 0.37 14.26 14.70
CA LYS A 116 -0.01 15.28 15.70
C LYS A 116 0.34 14.91 17.15
N ARG A 117 0.60 13.65 17.46
CA ARG A 117 1.04 13.27 18.80
C ARG A 117 2.40 13.83 19.19
N LYS A 118 3.22 14.20 18.20
CA LYS A 118 4.59 14.72 18.42
C LYS A 118 4.82 16.08 17.76
N TYR A 119 4.16 16.34 16.63
CA TYR A 119 4.43 17.51 15.78
C TYR A 119 3.27 18.49 15.83
N MET A 120 3.57 19.74 16.16
CA MET A 120 2.59 20.84 16.20
C MET A 120 2.51 21.50 14.81
N MET A 121 1.80 20.84 13.89
CA MET A 121 1.55 21.33 12.55
C MET A 121 0.05 21.44 12.33
N GLY A 122 -0.38 22.35 11.44
CA GLY A 122 -1.78 22.50 11.03
C GLY A 122 -2.33 21.24 10.38
N ASP A 123 -3.62 20.97 10.56
CA ASP A 123 -4.28 19.77 10.05
C ASP A 123 -4.29 19.74 8.52
N ASP A 124 -4.47 20.91 7.89
CA ASP A 124 -4.38 21.13 6.46
C ASP A 124 -3.00 20.77 5.90
N VAL A 125 -1.93 21.25 6.56
CA VAL A 125 -0.54 20.96 6.17
C VAL A 125 -0.23 19.46 6.29
N LEU A 126 -0.60 18.84 7.41
CA LEU A 126 -0.39 17.41 7.62
C LEU A 126 -1.19 16.57 6.62
N MET A 127 -2.45 16.96 6.33
CA MET A 127 -3.28 16.26 5.34
C MET A 127 -2.63 16.33 3.96
N GLN A 128 -2.16 17.50 3.55
CA GLN A 128 -1.48 17.67 2.28
C GLN A 128 -0.22 16.81 2.18
N ILE A 129 0.62 16.81 3.22
CA ILE A 129 1.83 15.97 3.28
C ILE A 129 1.48 14.50 3.07
N MET A 130 0.43 14.00 3.75
CA MET A 130 0.05 12.58 3.67
C MET A 130 -0.52 12.21 2.28
N VAL A 131 -1.32 13.09 1.67
CA VAL A 131 -1.87 12.85 0.33
C VAL A 131 -0.77 12.88 -0.73
N GLU A 132 0.15 13.82 -0.67
CA GLU A 132 1.30 13.89 -1.58
C GLU A 132 2.21 12.67 -1.45
N ALA A 133 2.45 12.21 -0.22
CA ALA A 133 3.31 11.07 0.06
C ALA A 133 2.71 9.73 -0.39
N TYR A 134 1.40 9.57 -0.19
CA TYR A 134 0.68 8.32 -0.43
C TYR A 134 -0.52 8.54 -1.36
N PRO A 135 -0.28 8.72 -2.66
CA PRO A 135 -1.37 8.97 -3.62
C PRO A 135 -2.31 7.78 -3.76
N ILE A 136 -1.87 6.57 -3.44
CA ILE A 136 -2.67 5.35 -3.55
C ILE A 136 -2.82 4.71 -2.17
N ILE A 137 -4.07 4.47 -1.77
CA ILE A 137 -4.42 3.71 -0.57
C ILE A 137 -5.22 2.48 -0.97
N VAL A 138 -4.77 1.32 -0.52
CA VAL A 138 -5.46 0.02 -0.69
C VAL A 138 -5.98 -0.44 0.67
N PHE A 139 -7.29 -0.57 0.80
CA PHE A 139 -7.92 -1.04 2.02
C PHE A 139 -8.32 -2.51 1.90
N THR A 140 -7.80 -3.32 2.82
CA THR A 140 -8.10 -4.75 2.90
C THR A 140 -8.87 -5.06 4.18
N LYS A 141 -9.76 -6.04 4.12
CA LYS A 141 -10.51 -6.51 5.29
C LYS A 141 -10.67 -8.02 5.23
N GLN A 142 -10.62 -8.66 6.39
CA GLN A 142 -11.10 -10.04 6.54
C GLN A 142 -12.61 -10.00 6.76
N LEU A 143 -13.35 -10.76 5.96
CA LEU A 143 -14.81 -10.87 6.03
C LEU A 143 -15.24 -12.00 6.97
N GLU A 144 -16.56 -12.15 7.18
CA GLU A 144 -17.13 -13.14 8.12
C GLU A 144 -16.83 -14.58 7.69
N ASP A 145 -16.73 -14.86 6.40
CA ASP A 145 -16.30 -16.14 5.83
C ASP A 145 -14.78 -16.38 5.94
N ARG A 146 -14.07 -15.53 6.68
CA ARG A 146 -12.61 -15.49 6.84
C ARG A 146 -11.81 -15.20 5.57
N SER A 147 -12.46 -14.98 4.44
CA SER A 147 -11.78 -14.53 3.23
C SER A 147 -11.21 -13.11 3.42
N ARG A 148 -10.05 -12.84 2.83
CA ARG A 148 -9.44 -11.51 2.81
C ARG A 148 -9.70 -10.87 1.46
N LYS A 149 -10.33 -9.70 1.46
CA LYS A 149 -10.66 -8.96 0.23
C LYS A 149 -10.04 -7.58 0.24
N ILE A 150 -9.66 -7.10 -0.94
CA ILE A 150 -9.40 -5.67 -1.16
C ILE A 150 -10.77 -5.01 -1.26
N MET A 151 -11.13 -4.24 -0.23
CA MET A 151 -12.45 -3.60 -0.15
C MET A 151 -12.54 -2.35 -1.00
N ALA A 152 -11.44 -1.61 -1.09
CA ALA A 152 -11.35 -0.41 -1.93
C ALA A 152 -9.90 -0.09 -2.27
N ASN A 153 -9.74 0.61 -3.38
CA ASN A 153 -8.51 1.27 -3.78
C ASN A 153 -8.89 2.70 -4.17
N ILE A 154 -8.23 3.68 -3.55
CA ILE A 154 -8.46 5.09 -3.86
C ILE A 154 -7.17 5.78 -4.31
N GLU A 155 -7.34 6.80 -5.15
CA GLU A 155 -6.34 7.80 -5.45
C GLU A 155 -6.66 9.06 -4.65
N GLY A 156 -5.72 9.54 -3.82
CA GLY A 156 -5.77 10.84 -3.18
C GLY A 156 -5.34 11.92 -4.18
N GLU A 157 -6.22 12.85 -4.50
CA GLU A 157 -5.97 13.91 -5.48
C GLU A 157 -5.51 15.22 -4.83
N GLY A 158 -5.80 15.41 -3.54
CA GLY A 158 -5.46 16.62 -2.79
C GLY A 158 -6.32 16.81 -1.55
N CYS A 159 -6.32 18.04 -1.04
CA CYS A 159 -7.20 18.45 0.04
C CYS A 159 -7.64 19.92 -0.11
N GLU A 160 -8.82 20.24 0.38
CA GLU A 160 -9.33 21.60 0.57
C GLU A 160 -9.49 21.84 2.08
N GLY A 161 -8.50 22.49 2.69
CA GLY A 161 -8.37 22.51 4.14
C GLY A 161 -8.22 21.08 4.69
N GLU A 162 -9.12 20.69 5.59
CA GLU A 162 -9.15 19.33 6.16
C GLU A 162 -9.96 18.32 5.32
N ARG A 163 -10.60 18.78 4.25
CA ARG A 163 -11.40 17.92 3.37
C ARG A 163 -10.51 17.20 2.37
N LEU A 164 -10.42 15.87 2.49
CA LEU A 164 -9.75 15.01 1.52
C LEU A 164 -10.52 15.00 0.19
N ILE A 165 -9.81 15.25 -0.91
CA ILE A 165 -10.28 15.04 -2.28
C ILE A 165 -9.66 13.74 -2.77
N TYR A 166 -10.49 12.79 -3.17
CA TYR A 166 -10.03 11.48 -3.62
C TYR A 166 -10.97 10.87 -4.65
N ARG A 167 -10.44 9.95 -5.42
CA ARG A 167 -11.14 9.16 -6.43
C ARG A 167 -11.09 7.69 -6.05
N THR A 168 -12.24 7.02 -6.06
CA THR A 168 -12.29 5.57 -5.88
C THR A 168 -12.00 4.90 -7.22
N LEU A 169 -10.92 4.14 -7.29
CA LEU A 169 -10.56 3.40 -8.51
C LEU A 169 -11.30 2.06 -8.57
N TYR A 170 -11.25 1.30 -7.48
CA TYR A 170 -11.92 0.00 -7.34
C TYR A 170 -12.63 -0.10 -6.00
N SER A 171 -13.74 -0.85 -5.97
CA SER A 171 -14.44 -1.22 -4.74
C SER A 171 -14.90 -2.68 -4.79
N TYR A 172 -14.97 -3.32 -3.61
CA TYR A 172 -15.62 -4.61 -3.43
C TYR A 172 -17.02 -4.39 -2.86
N ASN A 173 -18.05 -4.83 -3.60
CA ASN A 173 -19.43 -4.73 -3.18
C ASN A 173 -19.88 -6.08 -2.62
N VAL A 174 -20.17 -6.15 -1.34
CA VAL A 174 -20.87 -7.28 -0.73
C VAL A 174 -22.31 -7.25 -1.25
N LEU A 175 -22.73 -8.34 -1.85
CA LEU A 175 -24.09 -8.50 -2.39
C LEU A 175 -24.98 -9.24 -1.40
N ASP A 176 -24.42 -10.24 -0.70
CA ASP A 176 -25.17 -11.05 0.28
C ASP A 176 -24.21 -11.65 1.32
N ASN A 177 -24.74 -11.91 2.50
CA ASN A 177 -24.12 -12.71 3.56
C ASN A 177 -25.02 -13.93 3.81
N THR A 178 -24.54 -15.11 3.47
CA THR A 178 -25.28 -16.36 3.50
C THR A 178 -24.45 -17.46 4.19
N VAL A 179 -24.89 -18.68 4.08
CA VAL A 179 -24.14 -19.87 4.52
C VAL A 179 -23.98 -20.86 3.37
N ASP A 180 -22.89 -21.60 3.37
CA ASP A 180 -22.66 -22.68 2.42
C ASP A 180 -23.48 -23.96 2.82
N ALA A 181 -23.30 -25.03 2.05
CA ALA A 181 -24.00 -26.30 2.27
C ALA A 181 -23.63 -26.94 3.64
N ASP A 182 -22.49 -26.57 4.22
CA ASP A 182 -22.01 -27.05 5.51
C ASP A 182 -22.43 -26.13 6.68
N GLY A 183 -23.21 -25.07 6.40
CA GLY A 183 -23.65 -24.07 7.39
C GLY A 183 -22.58 -23.06 7.78
N ARG A 184 -21.48 -22.94 7.03
CA ARG A 184 -20.41 -21.98 7.29
C ARG A 184 -20.74 -20.61 6.67
N PRO A 185 -20.36 -19.50 7.30
CA PRO A 185 -20.51 -18.17 6.71
C PRO A 185 -19.92 -18.08 5.31
N LEU A 186 -20.66 -17.52 4.37
CA LEU A 186 -20.26 -17.27 3.01
C LEU A 186 -20.62 -15.83 2.62
N VAL A 187 -19.63 -15.06 2.20
CA VAL A 187 -19.81 -13.68 1.73
C VAL A 187 -19.79 -13.65 0.20
N VAL A 188 -20.94 -13.37 -0.38
CA VAL A 188 -21.08 -13.20 -1.84
C VAL A 188 -20.84 -11.75 -2.20
N GLY A 189 -19.94 -11.50 -3.14
CA GLY A 189 -19.64 -10.14 -3.56
C GLY A 189 -18.75 -10.11 -4.80
N ARG A 190 -18.54 -8.89 -5.33
CA ARG A 190 -17.73 -8.69 -6.53
C ARG A 190 -16.93 -7.40 -6.47
N HIS A 191 -15.75 -7.42 -7.09
CA HIS A 191 -15.00 -6.20 -7.35
C HIS A 191 -15.67 -5.43 -8.50
N LYS A 192 -15.65 -4.12 -8.38
CA LYS A 192 -16.15 -3.20 -9.39
C LYS A 192 -15.09 -2.11 -9.62
N LYS A 193 -14.76 -1.87 -10.90
CA LYS A 193 -14.08 -0.65 -11.31
C LYS A 193 -15.05 0.52 -11.15
N VAL A 194 -14.62 1.60 -10.49
CA VAL A 194 -15.45 2.77 -10.20
C VAL A 194 -15.07 3.95 -11.09
N SER A 195 -13.79 4.24 -11.19
CA SER A 195 -13.28 5.30 -12.06
C SER A 195 -11.87 4.98 -12.58
N GLU A 196 -11.46 5.68 -13.63
CA GLU A 196 -10.09 5.67 -14.12
C GLU A 196 -9.18 6.48 -13.19
N MET A 197 -7.86 6.24 -13.26
CA MET A 197 -6.89 7.10 -12.57
C MET A 197 -6.87 8.51 -13.18
N SER A 198 -6.51 9.49 -12.37
CA SER A 198 -6.40 10.88 -12.82
C SER A 198 -5.24 11.07 -13.79
N SER A 199 -5.30 12.12 -14.62
CA SER A 199 -4.17 12.53 -15.46
C SER A 199 -2.94 12.93 -14.65
N SER A 200 -3.14 13.41 -13.42
CA SER A 200 -2.04 13.73 -12.49
C SER A 200 -1.27 12.45 -12.08
N LEU A 201 -2.00 11.37 -11.73
CA LEU A 201 -1.37 10.09 -11.40
C LEU A 201 -0.69 9.46 -12.62
N GLN A 202 -1.35 9.52 -13.80
CA GLN A 202 -0.75 9.05 -15.07
C GLN A 202 0.58 9.75 -15.33
N LYS A 203 0.61 11.08 -15.22
CA LYS A 203 1.84 11.87 -15.36
C LYS A 203 2.89 11.45 -14.34
N ARG A 204 2.51 11.27 -13.07
CA ARG A 204 3.43 10.83 -12.00
C ARG A 204 4.04 9.46 -12.31
N LEU A 205 3.27 8.52 -12.88
CA LEU A 205 3.77 7.21 -13.30
C LEU A 205 4.81 7.33 -14.43
N LEU A 206 4.55 8.16 -15.45
CA LEU A 206 5.49 8.44 -16.52
C LEU A 206 6.78 9.09 -16.00
N ASP A 207 6.66 10.11 -15.15
CA ASP A 207 7.80 10.79 -14.53
C ASP A 207 8.67 9.84 -13.67
N ASN A 208 8.08 8.73 -13.19
CA ASN A 208 8.76 7.69 -12.41
C ASN A 208 9.19 6.45 -13.23
N GLY A 209 9.15 6.53 -14.56
CA GLY A 209 9.78 5.55 -15.44
C GLY A 209 8.88 4.49 -16.04
N ILE A 210 7.55 4.59 -15.87
CA ILE A 210 6.60 3.80 -16.66
C ILE A 210 6.63 4.31 -18.10
N SER A 211 6.73 3.42 -19.07
CA SER A 211 6.67 3.81 -20.48
C SER A 211 5.26 4.19 -20.91
N HIS A 212 5.12 5.04 -21.93
CA HIS A 212 3.84 5.38 -22.51
C HIS A 212 3.07 4.12 -22.96
N LYS A 213 3.78 3.15 -23.55
CA LYS A 213 3.19 1.90 -24.02
C LYS A 213 2.55 1.10 -22.88
N GLU A 214 3.29 0.92 -21.77
CA GLU A 214 2.78 0.19 -20.60
C GLU A 214 1.59 0.91 -19.96
N LEU A 215 1.64 2.24 -19.89
CA LEU A 215 0.54 3.04 -19.37
C LEU A 215 -0.70 2.93 -20.25
N ASP A 216 -0.55 3.01 -21.58
CA ASP A 216 -1.64 2.90 -22.54
C ASP A 216 -2.29 1.51 -22.48
N GLU A 217 -1.49 0.44 -22.46
CA GLU A 217 -1.96 -0.95 -22.31
C GLU A 217 -2.77 -1.12 -21.00
N PHE A 218 -2.27 -0.53 -19.89
CA PHE A 218 -2.99 -0.55 -18.62
C PHE A 218 -4.31 0.21 -18.68
N LEU A 219 -4.34 1.39 -19.30
CA LEU A 219 -5.55 2.21 -19.41
C LEU A 219 -6.59 1.59 -20.36
N GLU A 220 -6.17 0.92 -21.43
CA GLU A 220 -7.07 0.17 -22.32
C GLU A 220 -7.73 -0.99 -21.57
N HIS A 221 -6.94 -1.81 -20.88
CA HIS A 221 -7.46 -2.89 -20.04
C HIS A 221 -8.42 -2.36 -18.96
N ASP A 222 -8.09 -1.24 -18.33
CA ASP A 222 -8.91 -0.57 -17.32
C ASP A 222 -10.28 -0.13 -17.89
N LYS A 223 -10.32 0.38 -19.14
CA LYS A 223 -11.55 0.75 -19.85
C LYS A 223 -12.40 -0.47 -20.20
N GLU A 224 -11.78 -1.55 -20.65
CA GLU A 224 -12.46 -2.82 -20.91
C GLU A 224 -13.14 -3.37 -19.66
N VAL A 225 -12.44 -3.39 -18.53
CA VAL A 225 -12.99 -3.79 -17.23
C VAL A 225 -14.15 -2.88 -16.82
N LEU A 226 -14.06 -1.58 -17.03
CA LEU A 226 -15.09 -0.61 -16.69
C LEU A 226 -16.35 -0.81 -17.56
N ASN A 227 -16.18 -1.11 -18.84
CA ASN A 227 -17.26 -1.39 -19.78
C ASN A 227 -17.85 -2.79 -19.57
N GLY A 228 -17.01 -3.80 -19.30
CA GLY A 228 -17.44 -5.17 -19.02
C GLY A 228 -18.23 -5.30 -17.71
N CYS A 229 -17.95 -4.49 -16.71
CA CYS A 229 -18.73 -4.45 -15.46
C CYS A 229 -20.18 -3.95 -15.66
N ARG A 230 -20.51 -3.35 -16.81
CA ARG A 230 -21.89 -2.98 -17.14
C ARG A 230 -22.72 -4.17 -17.64
N GLY A 231 -22.09 -5.32 -17.95
CA GLY A 231 -22.72 -6.48 -18.60
C GLY A 231 -22.65 -7.83 -17.87
N PHE A 232 -21.95 -7.97 -16.74
CA PHE A 232 -21.73 -9.30 -16.14
C PHE A 232 -22.49 -9.51 -14.81
N THR A 233 -23.50 -10.37 -14.90
CA THR A 233 -24.02 -11.18 -13.81
C THR A 233 -23.14 -12.43 -13.67
N SER A 234 -22.64 -12.67 -12.44
CA SER A 234 -22.01 -13.90 -11.95
C SER A 234 -20.69 -14.38 -12.57
N TYR A 235 -19.59 -14.23 -11.83
CA TYR A 235 -18.47 -15.16 -11.90
C TYR A 235 -18.33 -15.87 -10.56
N ALA A 236 -18.48 -17.18 -10.60
CA ALA A 236 -18.07 -18.09 -9.54
C ALA A 236 -16.53 -18.00 -9.40
N SER A 237 -16.04 -17.91 -8.18
CA SER A 237 -14.59 -17.93 -7.90
C SER A 237 -14.02 -19.28 -8.34
N PRO A 238 -12.87 -19.32 -9.05
CA PRO A 238 -12.15 -20.57 -9.22
C PRO A 238 -11.64 -21.03 -7.86
N SER A 239 -11.93 -22.28 -7.53
CA SER A 239 -11.36 -23.00 -6.39
C SER A 239 -9.83 -22.93 -6.44
N SER A 240 -9.19 -22.42 -5.39
CA SER A 240 -7.74 -22.47 -5.23
C SER A 240 -7.29 -23.92 -5.00
N PRO A 241 -6.27 -24.41 -5.72
CA PRO A 241 -5.61 -25.64 -5.37
C PRO A 241 -4.50 -25.32 -4.35
N LEU A 242 -4.79 -25.49 -3.09
CA LEU A 242 -3.80 -25.61 -2.04
C LEU A 242 -4.33 -26.66 -1.05
N ASP A 243 -4.11 -27.93 -1.41
CA ASP A 243 -3.96 -29.05 -0.50
C ASP A 243 -3.32 -30.23 -1.28
N SER A 244 -2.01 -30.32 -1.13
CA SER A 244 -1.28 -31.57 -1.13
C SER A 244 0.14 -31.32 -0.63
#